data_4784825090edb5c5710f062dabbfa859
#
_entry.id   4784825090edb5c5710f062dabbfa859
#
_cell.length_a   1.000
_cell.length_b   1.000
_cell.length_c   1.000
_cell.angle_alpha   90.00
_cell.angle_beta   90.00
_cell.angle_gamma   90.00
#
_symmetry.space_group_name_H-M   'P 1'
#
loop_
_entity.id
_entity.type
_entity.pdbx_description
1 polymer ?
#
loop_
_entity_poly.entity_id
_entity_poly.type
_entity_poly.pdbx_seq_one_letter_code
_entity_poly.pdbx_strand_id
1 'polypeptide(L)'
;MEKDEICKLETDIDDCSGEALGFLMERLMQAGARDVHYTPVYMKKNRPAYQVNVICKKEDAAKLEEIIFRGTTTIGIRRMYMERSILKREAAEIDTPFGKMKVKVCDLPDGKRKSQESAGKPDCPIMRLFLILSKKESLIFLDTLYTERYNEESNRKQE
;
A
#
# COMPACT_ATOMS: atom_id res chain seq x y z
N MET A 1 -14.17 12.30 -1.12
CA MET A 1 -13.80 10.90 -1.46
C MET A 1 -14.00 10.72 -2.95
N GLU A 2 -13.05 10.09 -3.61
CA GLU A 2 -13.10 9.78 -5.04
C GLU A 2 -13.50 8.31 -5.22
N LYS A 3 -14.28 8.01 -6.27
CA LYS A 3 -14.57 6.64 -6.66
C LYS A 3 -13.43 6.13 -7.54
N ASP A 4 -12.97 4.91 -7.29
CA ASP A 4 -11.98 4.21 -8.09
C ASP A 4 -12.47 2.79 -8.34
N GLU A 5 -12.07 2.23 -9.47
CA GLU A 5 -12.38 0.85 -9.83
C GLU A 5 -11.11 0.01 -9.86
N ILE A 6 -11.22 -1.17 -9.30
CA ILE A 6 -10.13 -2.14 -9.24
C ILE A 6 -10.58 -3.52 -9.72
N CYS A 7 -9.60 -4.32 -10.09
CA CYS A 7 -9.74 -5.75 -10.24
C CYS A 7 -9.00 -6.46 -9.11
N LYS A 8 -9.65 -7.40 -8.45
CA LYS A 8 -9.03 -8.36 -7.54
C LYS A 8 -8.90 -9.70 -8.26
N LEU A 9 -7.67 -10.21 -8.32
CA LEU A 9 -7.38 -11.58 -8.74
C LEU A 9 -7.13 -12.42 -7.50
N GLU A 10 -7.69 -13.62 -7.45
CA GLU A 10 -7.62 -14.49 -6.29
C GLU A 10 -7.45 -15.95 -6.71
N THR A 11 -6.48 -16.64 -6.11
CA THR A 11 -6.28 -18.08 -6.33
C THR A 11 -5.71 -18.74 -5.08
N ASP A 12 -6.05 -20.01 -4.86
CA ASP A 12 -5.58 -20.79 -3.71
C ASP A 12 -4.52 -21.80 -4.19
N ILE A 13 -3.40 -21.90 -3.47
CA ILE A 13 -2.25 -22.72 -3.84
C ILE A 13 -1.79 -23.51 -2.63
N ASP A 14 -1.76 -24.85 -2.72
CA ASP A 14 -1.42 -25.78 -1.63
C ASP A 14 -0.06 -26.48 -1.80
N ASP A 15 0.68 -26.15 -2.86
CA ASP A 15 1.94 -26.82 -3.24
C ASP A 15 3.06 -25.85 -3.63
N CYS A 16 3.05 -24.63 -3.10
CA CYS A 16 4.06 -23.61 -3.40
C CYS A 16 4.89 -23.26 -2.15
N SER A 17 6.21 -23.14 -2.30
CA SER A 17 7.09 -22.71 -1.19
C SER A 17 6.96 -21.20 -0.90
N GLY A 18 7.36 -20.80 0.31
CA GLY A 18 7.37 -19.39 0.69
C GLY A 18 8.29 -18.53 -0.17
N GLU A 19 9.45 -19.09 -0.61
CA GLU A 19 10.37 -18.40 -1.51
C GLU A 19 9.74 -18.16 -2.89
N ALA A 20 9.06 -19.17 -3.45
CA ALA A 20 8.39 -19.05 -4.74
C ALA A 20 7.25 -18.01 -4.67
N LEU A 21 6.48 -17.96 -3.58
CA LEU A 21 5.48 -16.94 -3.33
C LEU A 21 6.11 -15.54 -3.18
N GLY A 22 7.25 -15.43 -2.49
CA GLY A 22 8.01 -14.17 -2.38
C GLY A 22 8.45 -13.64 -3.74
N PHE A 23 9.01 -14.51 -4.57
CA PHE A 23 9.41 -14.18 -5.94
C PHE A 23 8.21 -13.79 -6.83
N LEU A 24 7.09 -14.50 -6.70
CA LEU A 24 5.85 -14.17 -7.40
C LEU A 24 5.37 -12.76 -7.03
N MET A 25 5.37 -12.43 -5.74
CA MET A 25 4.98 -11.09 -5.24
C MET A 25 5.83 -9.99 -5.90
N GLU A 26 7.14 -10.14 -5.91
CA GLU A 26 8.05 -9.18 -6.53
C GLU A 26 7.74 -8.97 -8.02
N ARG A 27 7.55 -10.04 -8.76
CA ARG A 27 7.21 -9.99 -10.19
C ARG A 27 5.88 -9.30 -10.45
N LEU A 28 4.87 -9.60 -9.65
CA LEU A 28 3.54 -8.98 -9.77
C LEU A 28 3.60 -7.48 -9.47
N MET A 29 4.33 -7.07 -8.43
CA MET A 29 4.51 -5.66 -8.10
C MET A 29 5.28 -4.92 -9.21
N GLN A 30 6.34 -5.50 -9.76
CA GLN A 30 7.10 -4.94 -10.89
C GLN A 30 6.24 -4.83 -12.16
N ALA A 31 5.30 -5.75 -12.34
CA ALA A 31 4.39 -5.76 -13.49
C ALA A 31 3.21 -4.77 -13.36
N GLY A 32 3.08 -4.07 -12.24
CA GLY A 32 2.08 -3.02 -12.03
C GLY A 32 0.90 -3.40 -11.13
N ALA A 33 1.00 -4.50 -10.37
CA ALA A 33 0.05 -4.73 -9.29
C ALA A 33 0.06 -3.56 -8.31
N ARG A 34 -1.12 -3.14 -7.84
CA ARG A 34 -1.25 -2.09 -6.82
C ARG A 34 -0.97 -2.62 -5.43
N ASP A 35 -1.28 -3.89 -5.21
CA ASP A 35 -1.04 -4.61 -3.95
C ASP A 35 -1.04 -6.11 -4.20
N VAL A 36 -0.22 -6.83 -3.44
CA VAL A 36 -0.17 -8.30 -3.44
C VAL A 36 -0.05 -8.77 -2.01
N HIS A 37 -0.95 -9.65 -1.57
CA HIS A 37 -0.88 -10.21 -0.23
C HIS A 37 -1.33 -11.67 -0.22
N TYR A 38 -0.91 -12.41 0.80
CA TYR A 38 -1.24 -13.80 1.01
C TYR A 38 -2.08 -13.97 2.27
N THR A 39 -3.12 -14.82 2.17
CA THR A 39 -3.95 -15.21 3.30
C THR A 39 -3.78 -16.71 3.52
N PRO A 40 -3.34 -17.17 4.72
CA PRO A 40 -3.30 -18.59 5.03
C PRO A 40 -4.73 -19.15 5.03
N VAL A 41 -4.90 -20.28 4.37
CA VAL A 41 -6.20 -20.98 4.27
C VAL A 41 -6.00 -22.49 4.40
N TYR A 42 -7.10 -23.21 4.68
CA TYR A 42 -7.14 -24.66 4.56
C TYR A 42 -8.05 -25.06 3.40
N MET A 43 -7.52 -25.81 2.48
CA MET A 43 -8.25 -26.35 1.34
C MET A 43 -8.90 -27.72 1.69
N LYS A 44 -9.63 -28.29 0.71
CA LYS A 44 -10.16 -29.66 0.81
C LYS A 44 -9.08 -30.65 1.29
N LYS A 45 -9.48 -31.71 1.99
CA LYS A 45 -8.57 -32.69 2.61
C LYS A 45 -7.66 -32.07 3.67
N ASN A 46 -8.07 -30.95 4.27
CA ASN A 46 -7.35 -30.26 5.36
C ASN A 46 -5.91 -29.88 4.99
N ARG A 47 -5.66 -29.50 3.73
CA ARG A 47 -4.34 -29.06 3.27
C ARG A 47 -4.08 -27.62 3.59
N PRO A 48 -2.99 -27.28 4.31
CA PRO A 48 -2.56 -25.89 4.44
C PRO A 48 -2.23 -25.31 3.06
N ALA A 49 -2.65 -24.06 2.81
CA ALA A 49 -2.50 -23.39 1.54
C ALA A 49 -2.41 -21.88 1.74
N TYR A 50 -2.05 -21.19 0.67
CA TYR A 50 -2.10 -19.73 0.63
C TYR A 50 -3.05 -19.26 -0.45
N GLN A 51 -3.98 -18.39 -0.07
CA GLN A 51 -4.74 -17.62 -1.05
C GLN A 51 -3.91 -16.42 -1.47
N VAL A 52 -3.56 -16.37 -2.75
CA VAL A 52 -2.90 -15.26 -3.39
C VAL A 52 -3.94 -14.23 -3.78
N ASN A 53 -3.80 -13.01 -3.30
CA ASN A 53 -4.67 -11.89 -3.59
C ASN A 53 -3.87 -10.79 -4.29
N VAL A 54 -4.31 -10.36 -5.47
CA VAL A 54 -3.67 -9.31 -6.27
C VAL A 54 -4.68 -8.22 -6.56
N ILE A 55 -4.36 -7.00 -6.21
CA ILE A 55 -5.15 -5.81 -6.53
C ILE A 55 -4.50 -5.08 -7.69
N CYS A 56 -5.25 -4.83 -8.75
CA CYS A 56 -4.73 -4.17 -9.94
C CYS A 56 -5.78 -3.28 -10.61
N LYS A 57 -5.38 -2.59 -11.66
CA LYS A 57 -6.31 -1.96 -12.58
C LYS A 57 -6.95 -3.02 -13.48
N LYS A 58 -8.14 -2.73 -14.04
CA LYS A 58 -8.85 -3.64 -14.93
C LYS A 58 -8.02 -4.01 -16.17
N GLU A 59 -7.33 -3.03 -16.74
CA GLU A 59 -6.50 -3.19 -17.92
C GLU A 59 -5.26 -4.08 -17.71
N ASP A 60 -4.75 -4.15 -16.47
CA ASP A 60 -3.55 -4.94 -16.13
C ASP A 60 -3.88 -6.40 -15.76
N ALA A 61 -5.16 -6.73 -15.55
CA ALA A 61 -5.58 -8.02 -15.02
C ALA A 61 -5.06 -9.21 -15.85
N ALA A 62 -5.22 -9.18 -17.17
CA ALA A 62 -4.80 -10.29 -18.04
C ALA A 62 -3.28 -10.54 -18.00
N LYS A 63 -2.48 -9.47 -17.97
CA LYS A 63 -1.02 -9.55 -17.84
C LYS A 63 -0.59 -10.17 -16.50
N LEU A 64 -1.27 -9.79 -15.42
CA LEU A 64 -0.95 -10.30 -14.10
C LEU A 64 -1.40 -11.76 -13.92
N GLU A 65 -2.53 -12.14 -14.49
CA GLU A 65 -2.97 -13.54 -14.55
C GLU A 65 -1.94 -14.44 -15.27
N GLU A 66 -1.39 -13.98 -16.39
CA GLU A 66 -0.35 -14.72 -17.10
C GLU A 66 0.89 -14.94 -16.20
N ILE A 67 1.29 -13.95 -15.41
CA ILE A 67 2.40 -14.09 -14.47
C ILE A 67 2.07 -15.12 -13.38
N ILE A 68 0.86 -15.13 -12.85
CA ILE A 68 0.41 -16.10 -11.85
C ILE A 68 0.41 -17.50 -12.44
N PHE A 69 -0.20 -17.71 -13.61
CA PHE A 69 -0.24 -19.02 -14.25
C PHE A 69 1.15 -19.59 -14.61
N ARG A 70 2.07 -18.72 -15.02
CA ARG A 70 3.44 -19.14 -15.33
C ARG A 70 4.32 -19.35 -14.09
N GLY A 71 4.00 -18.66 -12.99
CA GLY A 71 4.81 -18.66 -11.76
C GLY A 71 4.31 -19.61 -10.68
N THR A 72 3.19 -20.29 -10.88
CA THR A 72 2.55 -21.15 -9.89
C THR A 72 1.95 -22.40 -10.55
N THR A 73 1.48 -23.31 -9.70
CA THR A 73 0.78 -24.55 -10.12
C THR A 73 -0.73 -24.33 -10.28
N THR A 74 -1.25 -23.12 -10.01
CA THR A 74 -2.69 -22.88 -10.11
C THR A 74 -3.20 -23.08 -11.53
N ILE A 75 -4.42 -23.63 -11.64
CA ILE A 75 -5.13 -23.85 -12.89
C ILE A 75 -6.36 -22.93 -13.04
N GLY A 76 -6.61 -22.07 -12.05
CA GLY A 76 -7.78 -21.20 -12.07
C GLY A 76 -7.60 -19.97 -11.19
N ILE A 77 -8.01 -18.82 -11.69
CA ILE A 77 -7.97 -17.53 -11.00
C ILE A 77 -9.39 -16.95 -10.97
N ARG A 78 -9.85 -16.54 -9.79
CA ARG A 78 -11.11 -15.80 -9.63
C ARG A 78 -10.84 -14.33 -9.91
N ARG A 79 -11.64 -13.71 -10.75
CA ARG A 79 -11.55 -12.31 -11.11
C ARG A 79 -12.78 -11.57 -10.59
N MET A 80 -12.57 -10.54 -9.80
CA MET A 80 -13.64 -9.72 -9.24
C MET A 80 -13.38 -8.25 -9.56
N TYR A 81 -14.38 -7.57 -10.11
CA TYR A 81 -14.35 -6.13 -10.34
C TYR A 81 -15.08 -5.43 -9.20
N MET A 82 -14.43 -4.45 -8.61
CA MET A 82 -14.93 -3.81 -7.40
C MET A 82 -14.77 -2.30 -7.48
N GLU A 83 -15.77 -1.59 -6.96
CA GLU A 83 -15.64 -0.17 -6.66
C GLU A 83 -14.98 -0.01 -5.29
N ARG A 84 -14.16 1.02 -5.14
CA ARG A 84 -13.61 1.43 -3.86
C ARG A 84 -13.67 2.95 -3.71
N SER A 85 -13.76 3.41 -2.47
CA SER A 85 -13.59 4.81 -2.14
C SER A 85 -12.14 5.08 -1.76
N ILE A 86 -11.57 6.14 -2.31
CA ILE A 86 -10.23 6.60 -1.97
C ILE A 86 -10.27 8.04 -1.49
N LEU A 87 -9.38 8.42 -0.60
CA LEU A 87 -9.16 9.79 -0.23
C LEU A 87 -8.30 10.47 -1.30
N LYS A 88 -8.63 11.72 -1.63
CA LYS A 88 -7.73 12.57 -2.41
C LYS A 88 -6.42 12.68 -1.67
N ARG A 89 -5.32 12.48 -2.37
CA ARG A 89 -3.98 12.50 -1.78
C ARG A 89 -3.01 13.22 -2.67
N GLU A 90 -2.08 13.91 -2.04
CA GLU A 90 -0.94 14.56 -2.70
C GLU A 90 0.37 14.12 -2.04
N ALA A 91 1.45 14.13 -2.80
CA ALA A 91 2.79 13.92 -2.26
C ALA A 91 3.33 15.26 -1.78
N ALA A 92 3.86 15.30 -0.57
CA ALA A 92 4.49 16.47 0.03
C ALA A 92 5.84 16.10 0.63
N GLU A 93 6.71 17.07 0.80
CA GLU A 93 7.95 16.93 1.58
C GLU A 93 7.84 17.80 2.83
N ILE A 94 8.23 17.22 3.95
CA ILE A 94 8.34 17.93 5.23
C ILE A 94 9.80 17.94 5.68
N ASP A 95 10.22 19.06 6.27
CA ASP A 95 11.53 19.15 6.91
C ASP A 95 11.41 18.60 8.32
N THR A 96 12.30 17.68 8.68
CA THR A 96 12.41 17.13 10.02
C THR A 96 13.80 17.45 10.59
N PRO A 97 14.02 17.34 11.91
CA PRO A 97 15.34 17.47 12.49
C PRO A 97 16.40 16.53 11.89
N PHE A 98 15.96 15.48 11.18
CA PHE A 98 16.81 14.46 10.58
C PHE A 98 16.91 14.56 9.05
N GLY A 99 16.34 15.61 8.45
CA GLY A 99 16.32 15.83 7.00
C GLY A 99 14.91 15.85 6.40
N LYS A 100 14.83 15.92 5.09
CA LYS A 100 13.57 15.94 4.33
C LYS A 100 12.92 14.56 4.31
N MET A 101 11.61 14.52 4.55
CA MET A 101 10.82 13.30 4.52
C MET A 101 9.65 13.43 3.54
N LYS A 102 9.48 12.43 2.69
CA LYS A 102 8.32 12.34 1.79
C LYS A 102 7.12 11.79 2.53
N VAL A 103 6.02 12.53 2.48
CA VAL A 103 4.75 12.16 3.09
C VAL A 103 3.63 12.16 2.05
N LYS A 104 2.59 11.40 2.31
CA LYS A 104 1.31 11.47 1.60
C LYS A 104 0.34 12.22 2.48
N VAL A 105 -0.21 13.31 1.98
CA VAL A 105 -1.24 14.07 2.65
C VAL A 105 -2.59 13.71 2.04
N CYS A 106 -3.56 13.38 2.87
CA CYS A 106 -4.89 12.98 2.45
C CYS A 106 -5.93 13.94 3.04
N ASP A 107 -6.93 14.31 2.22
CA ASP A 107 -8.06 15.10 2.67
C ASP A 107 -9.14 14.17 3.25
N LEU A 108 -9.50 14.35 4.51
CA LEU A 108 -10.58 13.63 5.19
C LEU A 108 -11.95 14.21 4.83
N PRO A 109 -13.04 13.41 4.96
CA PRO A 109 -14.40 13.89 4.66
C PRO A 109 -14.87 15.05 5.54
N ASP A 110 -14.32 15.23 6.72
CA ASP A 110 -14.61 16.31 7.66
C ASP A 110 -13.81 17.60 7.38
N GLY A 111 -13.07 17.64 6.26
CA GLY A 111 -12.24 18.76 5.86
C GLY A 111 -10.86 18.82 6.53
N LYS A 112 -10.58 17.91 7.45
CA LYS A 112 -9.25 17.80 8.05
C LYS A 112 -8.27 17.14 7.10
N ARG A 113 -6.98 17.40 7.31
CA ARG A 113 -5.90 16.74 6.60
C ARG A 113 -5.22 15.69 7.48
N LYS A 114 -4.84 14.57 6.87
CA LYS A 114 -4.10 13.50 7.49
C LYS A 114 -2.83 13.27 6.69
N SER A 115 -1.68 13.31 7.37
CA SER A 115 -0.40 12.92 6.79
C SER A 115 -0.09 11.46 7.08
N GLN A 116 0.53 10.80 6.12
CA GLN A 116 1.04 9.45 6.26
C GLN A 116 2.39 9.37 5.57
N GLU A 117 3.35 8.75 6.24
CA GLU A 117 4.64 8.46 5.64
C GLU A 117 4.49 7.74 4.29
N SER A 118 5.21 8.20 3.28
CA SER A 118 5.31 7.49 2.01
C SER A 118 6.15 6.23 2.22
N ALA A 119 5.67 5.07 1.76
CA ALA A 119 6.31 3.75 1.90
C ALA A 119 7.66 3.64 1.14
N GLY A 120 8.54 4.61 1.32
CA GLY A 120 9.94 4.59 0.93
C GLY A 120 10.79 4.41 2.18
N LYS A 121 11.83 3.57 2.12
CA LYS A 121 12.80 3.51 3.21
C LYS A 121 13.38 4.92 3.39
N PRO A 122 13.32 5.53 4.60
CA PRO A 122 13.98 6.81 4.81
C PRO A 122 15.46 6.67 4.48
N ASP A 123 16.02 7.66 3.78
CA ASP A 123 17.42 7.65 3.36
C ASP A 123 18.40 7.76 4.56
N CYS A 124 17.87 8.08 5.75
CA CYS A 124 18.64 8.18 6.99
C CYS A 124 18.41 6.98 7.91
N PRO A 125 19.47 6.25 8.35
CA PRO A 125 19.36 5.13 9.27
C PRO A 125 18.74 5.51 10.64
N ILE A 126 18.97 6.74 11.12
CA ILE A 126 18.45 7.26 12.39
C ILE A 126 16.94 7.45 12.28
N MET A 127 16.45 7.92 11.14
CA MET A 127 15.01 8.05 10.85
C MET A 127 14.32 6.69 10.84
N ARG A 128 14.99 5.65 10.33
CA ARG A 128 14.49 4.26 10.40
C ARG A 128 14.34 3.78 11.83
N LEU A 129 15.34 4.07 12.68
CA LEU A 129 15.32 3.67 14.09
C LEU A 129 14.22 4.43 14.85
N PHE A 130 14.08 5.73 14.61
CA PHE A 130 13.03 6.57 15.20
C PHE A 130 11.62 6.06 14.84
N LEU A 131 11.38 5.73 13.57
CA LEU A 131 10.10 5.19 13.09
C LEU A 131 9.78 3.80 13.64
N ILE A 132 10.80 2.96 13.88
CA ILE A 132 10.64 1.66 14.52
C ILE A 132 10.26 1.81 16.00
N LEU A 133 10.89 2.76 16.71
CA LEU A 133 10.70 2.96 18.13
C LEU A 133 9.43 3.76 18.48
N SER A 134 8.94 4.62 17.57
CA SER A 134 7.84 5.55 17.82
C SER A 134 6.57 5.30 17.02
N LYS A 135 6.28 4.06 16.64
CA LYS A 135 5.09 3.72 15.81
C LYS A 135 3.75 4.28 16.29
N LYS A 136 3.61 4.64 17.57
CA LYS A 136 2.43 5.32 18.13
C LYS A 136 2.58 6.83 18.22
N GLU A 137 3.77 7.33 18.44
CA GLU A 137 4.04 8.76 18.67
C GLU A 137 4.41 9.52 17.38
N SER A 138 4.96 8.83 16.38
CA SER A 138 5.33 9.44 15.09
C SER A 138 4.14 9.97 14.30
N LEU A 139 2.97 9.33 14.40
CA LEU A 139 1.76 9.82 13.74
C LEU A 139 1.27 11.14 14.39
N ILE A 140 1.34 11.24 15.72
CA ILE A 140 0.95 12.44 16.47
C ILE A 140 1.95 13.57 16.18
N PHE A 141 3.24 13.26 16.15
CA PHE A 141 4.30 14.24 15.89
C PHE A 141 4.25 14.80 14.47
N LEU A 142 3.95 13.96 13.47
CA LEU A 142 3.77 14.38 12.07
C LEU A 142 2.53 15.25 11.90
N ASP A 143 1.42 14.90 12.53
CA ASP A 143 0.19 15.71 12.51
C ASP A 143 0.42 17.07 13.17
N THR A 144 1.15 17.12 14.29
CA THR A 144 1.47 18.37 15.00
C THR A 144 2.33 19.30 14.14
N LEU A 145 3.45 18.80 13.61
CA LEU A 145 4.35 19.59 12.76
C LEU A 145 3.70 20.11 11.50
N TYR A 146 2.84 19.29 10.88
CA TYR A 146 2.14 19.71 9.65
C TYR A 146 1.04 20.74 9.95
N THR A 147 0.31 20.55 11.04
CA THR A 147 -0.78 21.46 11.45
C THR A 147 -0.22 22.84 11.85
N GLU A 148 0.91 22.90 12.56
CA GLU A 148 1.56 24.15 12.93
C GLU A 148 2.02 24.93 11.69
N ARG A 149 2.71 24.30 10.74
CA ARG A 149 3.16 24.94 9.50
C ARG A 149 2.03 25.41 8.59
N TYR A 150 1.00 24.59 8.45
CA TYR A 150 -0.16 24.96 7.62
C TYR A 150 -0.88 26.19 8.17
N ASN A 151 -1.02 26.28 9.49
CA ASN A 151 -1.62 27.44 10.15
C ASN A 151 -0.76 28.70 9.97
N GLU A 152 0.58 28.59 10.02
CA GLU A 152 1.50 29.71 9.76
C GLU A 152 1.43 30.20 8.30
N GLU A 153 1.37 29.30 7.32
CA GLU A 153 1.25 29.66 5.90
C GLU A 153 -0.14 30.23 5.55
N SER A 154 -1.20 29.75 6.18
CA SER A 154 -2.55 30.28 6.01
C SER A 154 -2.68 31.68 6.60
N ASN A 155 -2.05 31.95 7.73
CA ASN A 155 -2.04 33.27 8.35
C ASN A 155 -1.21 34.28 7.54
N ARG A 156 -0.10 33.88 6.91
CA ARG A 156 0.71 34.76 6.02
C ARG A 156 0.04 35.12 4.71
N LYS A 157 -0.99 34.38 4.28
CA LYS A 157 -1.76 34.68 3.07
C LYS A 157 -2.96 35.56 3.33
N GLN A 158 -3.27 35.89 4.61
CA GLN A 158 -4.36 36.78 5.01
C GLN A 158 -3.85 38.17 5.46
N GLU A 159 -2.54 38.39 5.54
CA GLU A 159 -1.87 39.69 5.64
C GLU A 159 -1.39 40.16 4.24
#